data_f2aa1db46e0e38ca59bbd9ecba7797bb
#
_entry.id   f2aa1db46e0e38ca59bbd9ecba7797bb
#
_cell.length_a   1.000
_cell.length_b   1.000
_cell.length_c   1.000
_cell.angle_alpha   90.00
_cell.angle_beta   90.00
_cell.angle_gamma   90.00
#
_symmetry.space_group_name_H-M   'P 1'
#
loop_
_entity.id
_entity.type
_entity.pdbx_description
1 polymer ?
#
loop_
_entity_poly.entity_id
_entity_poly.type
_entity_poly.pdbx_seq_one_letter_code
_entity_poly.pdbx_strand_id
1 'polypeptide(L)'
;MAAVRMVCGELLRKCGPGLRRAAVSRLYSTQTQCDETHKVSRPETSFTKNLMDIGTRRIFSEEHDILRHSVRRFFETEVVPYHTKWEKDGQVSRGVWEKAGQQGLLGVNTAEEHSGLGGDILSAAVIWEEQMYVNCSGPGFSLHSDIVMPYITHYGSKDQIERYIPQMVSGKCIGAIAMSEPGAGSDLQGVRTNAKKNGSDWILNGSKVFITNGWMSDVVIVVAVTDFEAHSRAHGISLFLVDNGMKGFIKGKKLEKIGLKAQDTAELFFEDVRLPADALLGKVNKGFYYLMTELPQERLLIADMALANCEFMFEETRKYVRQRKAFGKTIADLQTVQHKLAEIKTQTCVGRAFIDSCLQLHMERRLDSATASMAKYWASELQNNVANQCVQLHGGWGYMWEYPIAKSFVDSRVQPIYGGTNEIMKELIARGIGQHFYCSGIGGATLHGYNGSCSHRSGHRRTWIPAVVILLTFQFH
;
A
#
# COMPACT_ATOMS: atom_id res chain seq x y z
N MET A 1 6.63 16.86 16.23
CA MET A 1 8.09 17.13 16.09
C MET A 1 8.65 16.71 14.72
N ALA A 2 8.25 15.59 14.15
CA ALA A 2 8.72 15.15 12.83
C ALA A 2 8.36 16.12 11.68
N ALA A 3 7.13 16.62 11.62
CA ALA A 3 6.68 17.53 10.55
C ALA A 3 7.39 18.91 10.59
N VAL A 4 7.71 19.42 11.78
CA VAL A 4 8.49 20.66 11.93
C VAL A 4 9.92 20.46 11.45
N ARG A 5 10.47 19.26 11.62
CA ARG A 5 11.80 18.90 11.07
C ARG A 5 11.80 18.78 9.54
N MET A 6 10.67 18.38 8.91
CA MET A 6 10.52 18.34 7.46
C MET A 6 10.69 19.70 6.80
N VAL A 7 10.01 20.73 7.31
CA VAL A 7 10.06 22.09 6.74
C VAL A 7 11.41 22.78 7.01
N CYS A 8 12.09 22.43 8.10
CA CYS A 8 13.41 22.99 8.46
C CYS A 8 14.61 22.15 8.02
N GLY A 9 14.40 21.01 7.40
CA GLY A 9 15.45 20.04 7.07
C GLY A 9 16.59 20.62 6.21
N GLU A 10 16.27 21.50 5.29
CA GLU A 10 17.28 22.16 4.43
C GLU A 10 18.07 23.25 5.15
N LEU A 11 17.44 24.00 6.04
CA LEU A 11 18.11 25.04 6.85
C LEU A 11 19.02 24.41 7.94
N LEU A 12 18.61 23.26 8.51
CA LEU A 12 19.33 22.61 9.58
C LEU A 12 20.53 21.78 9.11
N ARG A 13 20.57 21.31 7.87
CA ARG A 13 21.72 20.57 7.31
C ARG A 13 22.98 21.44 7.10
N LYS A 14 22.82 22.77 6.99
CA LYS A 14 23.92 23.71 6.79
C LYS A 14 24.51 24.29 8.08
N CYS A 15 23.91 23.98 9.24
CA CYS A 15 24.35 24.53 10.55
C CYS A 15 25.00 23.44 11.41
N GLY A 16 26.13 23.79 12.07
CA GLY A 16 26.79 22.93 13.02
C GLY A 16 25.96 22.65 14.31
N PRO A 17 26.34 21.65 15.14
CA PRO A 17 25.51 21.13 16.24
C PRO A 17 25.06 22.18 17.28
N GLY A 18 25.85 23.21 17.52
CA GLY A 18 25.54 24.29 18.48
C GLY A 18 24.47 25.28 17.98
N LEU A 19 24.45 25.55 16.67
CA LEU A 19 23.50 26.46 16.02
C LEU A 19 22.10 25.80 15.85
N ARG A 20 22.06 24.46 15.77
CA ARG A 20 20.80 23.73 15.67
C ARG A 20 19.92 23.89 16.91
N ARG A 21 20.50 23.84 18.12
CA ARG A 21 19.76 24.06 19.37
C ARG A 21 19.22 25.48 19.50
N ALA A 22 19.97 26.48 19.10
CA ALA A 22 19.56 27.87 19.17
C ALA A 22 18.48 28.24 18.11
N ALA A 23 18.54 27.65 16.92
CA ALA A 23 17.54 27.87 15.87
C ALA A 23 16.19 27.21 16.23
N VAL A 24 16.22 25.99 16.79
CA VAL A 24 15.01 25.29 17.27
C VAL A 24 14.39 26.07 18.44
N SER A 25 15.18 26.55 19.40
CA SER A 25 14.67 27.35 20.53
C SER A 25 14.05 28.68 20.09
N ARG A 26 14.61 29.36 19.08
CA ARG A 26 14.03 30.62 18.55
C ARG A 26 12.77 30.41 17.73
N LEU A 27 12.63 29.31 17.02
CA LEU A 27 11.39 28.96 16.32
C LEU A 27 10.25 28.66 17.31
N TYR A 28 10.57 28.04 18.44
CA TYR A 28 9.58 27.82 19.52
C TYR A 28 9.19 29.11 20.25
N SER A 29 10.08 30.09 20.40
CA SER A 29 9.78 31.33 21.14
C SER A 29 9.01 32.38 20.31
N THR A 30 9.01 32.26 18.98
CA THR A 30 8.22 33.15 18.10
C THR A 30 6.81 32.60 17.79
N GLN A 31 6.52 31.35 18.11
CA GLN A 31 5.19 30.75 17.94
C GLN A 31 4.29 30.79 19.18
N THR A 32 4.81 31.23 20.33
CA THR A 32 4.04 31.31 21.59
C THR A 32 3.14 32.55 21.72
N GLN A 33 2.90 33.29 20.67
CA GLN A 33 1.91 34.36 20.60
C GLN A 33 0.87 34.19 19.48
N CYS A 34 0.63 32.98 19.01
CA CYS A 34 -0.57 32.66 18.22
C CYS A 34 -1.68 32.27 19.19
N ASP A 35 -2.67 33.13 19.21
CA ASP A 35 -3.94 33.04 19.96
C ASP A 35 -4.44 31.60 20.13
N GLU A 36 -4.72 31.22 21.40
CA GLU A 36 -5.38 29.95 21.78
C GLU A 36 -6.83 29.81 21.26
N THR A 37 -7.29 30.70 20.38
CA THR A 37 -8.71 30.81 19.99
C THR A 37 -9.09 30.12 18.69
N HIS A 38 -8.15 29.55 17.92
CA HIS A 38 -8.48 28.83 16.70
C HIS A 38 -7.98 27.37 16.71
N LYS A 39 -8.54 26.55 17.61
CA LYS A 39 -8.71 25.13 17.30
C LYS A 39 -9.60 25.07 16.07
N VAL A 40 -9.02 24.83 14.91
CA VAL A 40 -9.79 24.55 13.69
C VAL A 40 -10.58 23.27 13.96
N SER A 41 -11.81 23.45 14.50
CA SER A 41 -12.70 22.31 14.68
C SER A 41 -13.08 21.83 13.27
N ARG A 42 -12.73 20.60 12.94
CA ARG A 42 -13.20 19.96 11.71
C ARG A 42 -14.73 19.93 11.78
N PRO A 43 -15.42 20.38 10.72
CA PRO A 43 -16.88 20.43 10.74
C PRO A 43 -17.48 19.02 10.81
N GLU A 44 -18.62 18.89 11.46
CA GLU A 44 -19.39 17.65 11.44
C GLU A 44 -19.78 17.29 9.99
N THR A 45 -19.97 15.99 9.74
CA THR A 45 -20.24 15.44 8.39
C THR A 45 -21.36 16.17 7.65
N SER A 46 -22.41 16.62 8.38
CA SER A 46 -23.56 17.36 7.82
C SER A 46 -23.19 18.76 7.30
N PHE A 47 -22.14 19.38 7.84
CA PHE A 47 -21.70 20.73 7.50
C PHE A 47 -20.43 20.75 6.63
N THR A 48 -19.86 19.58 6.34
CA THR A 48 -18.63 19.43 5.55
C THR A 48 -18.87 19.85 4.10
N LYS A 49 -18.04 20.75 3.58
CA LYS A 49 -18.10 21.18 2.17
C LYS A 49 -17.48 20.16 1.22
N ASN A 50 -16.52 19.38 1.68
CA ASN A 50 -15.98 18.24 0.98
C ASN A 50 -15.76 17.06 1.93
N LEU A 51 -15.66 15.83 1.39
CA LEU A 51 -15.51 14.62 2.21
C LEU A 51 -14.16 14.52 2.92
N MET A 52 -13.14 15.23 2.45
CA MET A 52 -11.81 15.24 3.06
C MET A 52 -11.77 15.98 4.42
N ASP A 53 -12.73 16.87 4.65
CA ASP A 53 -12.84 17.67 5.87
C ASP A 53 -13.85 17.09 6.88
N ILE A 54 -14.13 15.81 6.83
CA ILE A 54 -15.11 15.18 7.73
C ILE A 54 -14.63 15.27 9.18
N GLY A 55 -15.41 15.94 10.02
CA GLY A 55 -15.10 16.17 11.44
C GLY A 55 -15.03 14.91 12.30
N THR A 56 -15.52 13.76 11.78
CA THR A 56 -15.41 12.44 12.41
C THR A 56 -14.01 11.86 12.37
N ARG A 57 -13.12 12.36 11.50
CA ARG A 57 -11.72 11.89 11.37
C ARG A 57 -10.84 12.48 12.46
N ARG A 58 -10.91 11.89 13.64
CA ARG A 58 -10.18 12.37 14.85
C ARG A 58 -8.83 11.70 15.06
N ILE A 59 -8.40 10.83 14.14
CA ILE A 59 -7.14 10.07 14.26
C ILE A 59 -5.90 10.93 13.96
N PHE A 60 -6.05 12.01 13.20
CA PHE A 60 -4.95 12.89 12.81
C PHE A 60 -4.75 14.01 13.83
N SER A 61 -3.49 14.28 14.17
CA SER A 61 -3.04 15.42 14.95
C SER A 61 -2.80 16.65 14.07
N GLU A 62 -2.54 17.81 14.69
CA GLU A 62 -2.13 19.03 13.99
C GLU A 62 -0.85 18.83 13.15
N GLU A 63 0.09 18.01 13.62
CA GLU A 63 1.31 17.68 12.86
C GLU A 63 0.99 16.94 11.54
N HIS A 64 0.02 16.03 11.56
CA HIS A 64 -0.46 15.36 10.35
C HIS A 64 -1.15 16.33 9.40
N ASP A 65 -1.89 17.33 9.91
CA ASP A 65 -2.54 18.34 9.07
C ASP A 65 -1.49 19.25 8.40
N ILE A 66 -0.44 19.64 9.12
CA ILE A 66 0.69 20.38 8.54
C ILE A 66 1.40 19.56 7.45
N LEU A 67 1.66 18.27 7.73
CA LEU A 67 2.22 17.34 6.75
C LEU A 67 1.33 17.26 5.51
N ARG A 68 0.01 17.11 5.69
CA ARG A 68 -0.97 17.04 4.60
C ARG A 68 -0.89 18.23 3.66
N HIS A 69 -0.79 19.45 4.17
CA HIS A 69 -0.62 20.65 3.36
C HIS A 69 0.69 20.63 2.54
N SER A 70 1.77 20.18 3.14
CA SER A 70 3.07 20.06 2.47
C SER A 70 3.04 19.00 1.37
N VAL A 71 2.47 17.84 1.66
CA VAL A 71 2.32 16.71 0.71
C VAL A 71 1.42 17.11 -0.47
N ARG A 72 0.27 17.73 -0.19
CA ARG A 72 -0.64 18.24 -1.23
C ARG A 72 0.07 19.18 -2.19
N ARG A 73 0.78 20.16 -1.63
CA ARG A 73 1.56 21.11 -2.44
C ARG A 73 2.60 20.42 -3.32
N PHE A 74 3.29 19.41 -2.78
CA PHE A 74 4.24 18.62 -3.57
C PHE A 74 3.56 17.96 -4.76
N PHE A 75 2.45 17.25 -4.53
CA PHE A 75 1.73 16.59 -5.63
C PHE A 75 1.21 17.60 -6.67
N GLU A 76 0.66 18.73 -6.23
CA GLU A 76 0.15 19.79 -7.12
C GLU A 76 1.25 20.43 -7.97
N THR A 77 2.48 20.59 -7.44
CA THR A 77 3.57 21.28 -8.15
C THR A 77 4.51 20.34 -8.89
N GLU A 78 4.77 19.14 -8.37
CA GLU A 78 5.81 18.25 -8.88
C GLU A 78 5.26 17.02 -9.59
N VAL A 79 3.97 16.72 -9.46
CA VAL A 79 3.36 15.53 -10.05
C VAL A 79 2.26 15.86 -11.05
N VAL A 80 1.26 16.62 -10.66
CA VAL A 80 0.08 16.94 -11.50
C VAL A 80 0.47 17.50 -12.86
N PRO A 81 1.40 18.49 -12.98
CA PRO A 81 1.73 19.11 -14.29
C PRO A 81 2.39 18.14 -15.27
N TYR A 82 3.00 17.07 -14.77
CA TYR A 82 3.76 16.11 -15.57
C TYR A 82 3.02 14.79 -15.81
N HIS A 83 1.95 14.52 -15.07
CA HIS A 83 1.31 13.20 -15.00
C HIS A 83 0.80 12.72 -16.37
N THR A 84 0.17 13.58 -17.17
CA THR A 84 -0.28 13.24 -18.53
C THR A 84 0.86 12.85 -19.48
N LYS A 85 2.04 13.50 -19.32
CA LYS A 85 3.24 13.10 -20.07
C LYS A 85 3.70 11.70 -19.61
N TRP A 86 3.75 11.45 -18.31
CA TRP A 86 4.17 10.17 -17.76
C TRP A 86 3.23 9.02 -18.14
N GLU A 87 1.94 9.29 -18.31
CA GLU A 87 1.00 8.30 -18.86
C GLU A 87 1.37 7.85 -20.27
N LYS A 88 1.88 8.76 -21.10
CA LYS A 88 2.37 8.45 -22.44
C LYS A 88 3.73 7.74 -22.41
N ASP A 89 4.60 8.14 -21.48
CA ASP A 89 5.93 7.56 -21.29
C ASP A 89 5.87 6.15 -20.63
N GLY A 90 4.75 5.83 -19.97
CA GLY A 90 4.56 4.58 -19.22
C GLY A 90 5.40 4.49 -17.94
N GLN A 91 5.87 5.63 -17.42
CA GLN A 91 6.63 5.76 -16.18
C GLN A 91 6.74 7.22 -15.74
N VAL A 92 6.95 7.44 -14.45
CA VAL A 92 7.30 8.77 -13.92
C VAL A 92 8.77 9.11 -14.20
N SER A 93 9.15 10.39 -14.06
CA SER A 93 10.56 10.76 -14.16
C SER A 93 11.37 10.31 -12.95
N ARG A 94 12.66 10.00 -13.15
CA ARG A 94 13.56 9.67 -12.03
C ARG A 94 13.68 10.84 -11.04
N GLY A 95 13.69 12.06 -11.54
CA GLY A 95 13.83 13.26 -10.71
C GLY A 95 12.69 13.46 -9.71
N VAL A 96 11.49 12.96 -9.95
CA VAL A 96 10.39 13.08 -8.96
C VAL A 96 10.65 12.25 -7.71
N TRP A 97 11.36 11.13 -7.83
CA TRP A 97 11.76 10.31 -6.68
C TRP A 97 12.74 11.06 -5.77
N GLU A 98 13.76 11.69 -6.35
CA GLU A 98 14.72 12.47 -5.56
C GLU A 98 14.08 13.71 -4.92
N LYS A 99 13.17 14.38 -5.63
CA LYS A 99 12.38 15.50 -5.06
C LYS A 99 11.50 15.03 -3.92
N ALA A 100 10.84 13.87 -4.05
CA ALA A 100 10.04 13.27 -2.97
C ALA A 100 10.91 12.91 -1.75
N GLY A 101 12.10 12.36 -1.96
CA GLY A 101 13.07 12.10 -0.90
C GLY A 101 13.56 13.38 -0.21
N GLN A 102 13.83 14.45 -0.96
CA GLN A 102 14.23 15.77 -0.42
C GLN A 102 13.12 16.38 0.46
N GLN A 103 11.87 16.17 0.10
CA GLN A 103 10.70 16.61 0.88
C GLN A 103 10.34 15.65 2.03
N GLY A 104 11.05 14.52 2.18
CA GLY A 104 10.79 13.55 3.23
C GLY A 104 9.52 12.71 3.02
N LEU A 105 9.08 12.53 1.77
CA LEU A 105 7.88 11.76 1.46
C LEU A 105 8.14 10.26 1.29
N LEU A 106 9.41 9.85 1.21
CA LEU A 106 9.78 8.44 1.05
C LEU A 106 10.22 7.87 2.40
N GLY A 107 9.63 6.73 2.79
CA GLY A 107 9.92 6.08 4.05
C GLY A 107 9.63 6.95 5.27
N VAL A 108 8.52 7.71 5.23
CA VAL A 108 8.16 8.66 6.30
C VAL A 108 8.03 8.00 7.67
N ASN A 109 7.59 6.74 7.71
CA ASN A 109 7.44 5.90 8.90
C ASN A 109 8.70 5.06 9.24
N THR A 110 9.76 5.21 8.48
CA THR A 110 11.04 4.55 8.77
C THR A 110 11.74 5.23 9.95
N ALA A 111 12.32 4.45 10.86
CA ALA A 111 13.00 4.94 12.06
C ALA A 111 14.16 5.91 11.74
N GLU A 112 14.37 6.90 12.61
CA GLU A 112 15.43 7.92 12.45
C GLU A 112 16.83 7.27 12.42
N GLU A 113 17.05 6.19 13.16
CA GLU A 113 18.31 5.44 13.18
C GLU A 113 18.68 4.83 11.81
N HIS A 114 17.65 4.62 10.95
CA HIS A 114 17.82 4.15 9.58
C HIS A 114 17.66 5.28 8.54
N SER A 115 17.92 6.53 8.95
CA SER A 115 17.81 7.73 8.10
C SER A 115 16.39 8.10 7.67
N GLY A 116 15.36 7.46 8.24
CA GLY A 116 13.96 7.83 8.07
C GLY A 116 13.57 9.07 8.90
N LEU A 117 12.32 9.44 8.87
CA LEU A 117 11.78 10.58 9.62
C LEU A 117 11.18 10.20 10.97
N GLY A 118 11.03 8.91 11.25
CA GLY A 118 10.44 8.41 12.49
C GLY A 118 8.95 8.76 12.65
N GLY A 119 8.26 8.98 11.55
CA GLY A 119 6.80 9.17 11.54
C GLY A 119 6.05 7.85 11.81
N ASP A 120 4.75 7.92 11.79
CA ASP A 120 3.85 6.78 12.01
C ASP A 120 3.08 6.39 10.74
N ILE A 121 2.22 5.38 10.85
CA ILE A 121 1.38 4.94 9.74
C ILE A 121 0.38 6.02 9.31
N LEU A 122 -0.02 6.94 10.19
CA LEU A 122 -0.90 8.05 9.83
C LEU A 122 -0.18 9.07 8.97
N SER A 123 1.11 9.28 9.21
CA SER A 123 1.97 10.10 8.33
C SER A 123 2.08 9.48 6.93
N ALA A 124 2.19 8.16 6.84
CA ALA A 124 2.17 7.44 5.57
C ALA A 124 0.79 7.55 4.90
N ALA A 125 -0.31 7.37 5.66
CA ALA A 125 -1.68 7.50 5.15
C ALA A 125 -1.96 8.90 4.58
N VAL A 126 -1.41 9.95 5.16
CA VAL A 126 -1.49 11.30 4.59
C VAL A 126 -0.90 11.34 3.17
N ILE A 127 0.23 10.68 2.93
CA ILE A 127 0.85 10.65 1.60
C ILE A 127 0.00 9.85 0.62
N TRP A 128 -0.53 8.68 1.04
CA TRP A 128 -1.42 7.85 0.21
C TRP A 128 -2.67 8.60 -0.20
N GLU A 129 -3.33 9.25 0.75
CA GLU A 129 -4.55 10.01 0.52
C GLU A 129 -4.32 11.19 -0.42
N GLU A 130 -3.30 12.02 -0.17
CA GLU A 130 -3.04 13.21 -0.98
C GLU A 130 -2.68 12.84 -2.43
N GLN A 131 -1.96 11.74 -2.64
CA GLN A 131 -1.71 11.23 -4.00
C GLN A 131 -3.01 10.91 -4.74
N MET A 132 -3.96 10.29 -4.05
CA MET A 132 -5.23 9.90 -4.65
C MET A 132 -6.20 11.08 -4.81
N TYR A 133 -6.13 12.08 -3.93
CA TYR A 133 -6.93 13.31 -4.03
C TYR A 133 -6.58 14.17 -5.24
N VAL A 134 -5.36 14.08 -5.75
CA VAL A 134 -4.97 14.70 -7.02
C VAL A 134 -5.12 13.77 -8.23
N ASN A 135 -5.64 12.56 -8.00
CA ASN A 135 -5.85 11.53 -9.04
C ASN A 135 -4.59 11.18 -9.84
N CYS A 136 -3.43 11.12 -9.18
CA CYS A 136 -2.13 10.86 -9.79
C CYS A 136 -1.58 9.49 -9.38
N SER A 137 -1.94 8.45 -10.12
CA SER A 137 -1.56 7.06 -9.85
C SER A 137 -0.14 6.68 -10.31
N GLY A 138 0.61 7.62 -10.90
CA GLY A 138 1.92 7.34 -11.50
C GLY A 138 3.04 7.00 -10.51
N PRO A 139 3.31 7.85 -9.49
CA PRO A 139 4.38 7.58 -8.54
C PRO A 139 4.09 6.33 -7.69
N GLY A 140 4.99 5.35 -7.76
CA GLY A 140 4.90 4.12 -6.94
C GLY A 140 5.52 4.31 -5.55
N PHE A 141 5.32 5.47 -4.92
CA PHE A 141 5.93 5.84 -3.63
C PHE A 141 5.49 4.93 -2.50
N SER A 142 4.20 4.61 -2.43
CA SER A 142 3.64 3.75 -1.40
C SER A 142 4.16 2.32 -1.47
N LEU A 143 4.31 1.74 -2.68
CA LEU A 143 4.92 0.41 -2.83
C LEU A 143 6.37 0.42 -2.35
N HIS A 144 7.13 1.44 -2.72
CA HIS A 144 8.52 1.59 -2.33
C HIS A 144 8.67 1.79 -0.81
N SER A 145 7.95 2.76 -0.24
CA SER A 145 8.11 3.21 1.14
C SER A 145 7.41 2.30 2.16
N ASP A 146 6.21 1.82 1.82
CA ASP A 146 5.31 1.20 2.80
C ASP A 146 5.13 -0.30 2.57
N ILE A 147 5.68 -0.82 1.45
CA ILE A 147 5.76 -2.26 1.17
C ILE A 147 7.23 -2.70 1.17
N VAL A 148 8.08 -2.20 0.25
CA VAL A 148 9.45 -2.72 0.07
C VAL A 148 10.37 -2.40 1.25
N MET A 149 10.39 -1.15 1.71
CA MET A 149 11.27 -0.74 2.81
C MET A 149 11.01 -1.50 4.12
N PRO A 150 9.76 -1.77 4.54
CA PRO A 150 9.48 -2.59 5.72
C PRO A 150 10.12 -3.98 5.69
N TYR A 151 10.14 -4.67 4.55
CA TYR A 151 10.83 -5.95 4.46
C TYR A 151 12.33 -5.82 4.77
N ILE A 152 12.98 -4.77 4.29
CA ILE A 152 14.40 -4.54 4.53
C ILE A 152 14.65 -4.15 5.99
N THR A 153 13.84 -3.26 6.56
CA THR A 153 14.01 -2.79 7.95
C THR A 153 13.67 -3.85 8.99
N HIS A 154 12.70 -4.74 8.71
CA HIS A 154 12.27 -5.77 9.66
C HIS A 154 13.14 -7.04 9.59
N TYR A 155 13.61 -7.42 8.41
CA TYR A 155 14.26 -8.71 8.19
C TYR A 155 15.69 -8.61 7.69
N GLY A 156 16.14 -7.45 7.25
CA GLY A 156 17.48 -7.22 6.74
C GLY A 156 18.55 -7.27 7.82
N SER A 157 19.77 -7.63 7.44
CA SER A 157 20.94 -7.42 8.27
C SER A 157 21.24 -5.93 8.44
N LYS A 158 22.05 -5.59 9.44
CA LYS A 158 22.49 -4.21 9.64
C LYS A 158 23.14 -3.64 8.38
N ASP A 159 24.00 -4.41 7.72
CA ASP A 159 24.69 -3.99 6.49
C ASP A 159 23.70 -3.76 5.33
N GLN A 160 22.66 -4.59 5.21
CA GLN A 160 21.60 -4.40 4.22
C GLN A 160 20.79 -3.13 4.50
N ILE A 161 20.41 -2.88 5.75
CA ILE A 161 19.68 -1.68 6.14
C ILE A 161 20.52 -0.43 5.85
N GLU A 162 21.80 -0.41 6.27
CA GLU A 162 22.73 0.71 6.04
C GLU A 162 23.00 0.93 4.54
N ARG A 163 23.01 -0.13 3.74
CA ARG A 163 23.26 -0.06 2.30
C ARG A 163 22.07 0.52 1.53
N TYR A 164 20.85 0.09 1.82
CA TYR A 164 19.69 0.39 0.99
C TYR A 164 18.83 1.54 1.54
N ILE A 165 18.51 1.53 2.83
CA ILE A 165 17.47 2.43 3.37
C ILE A 165 17.80 3.91 3.22
N PRO A 166 19.03 4.41 3.48
CA PRO A 166 19.34 5.83 3.28
C PRO A 166 19.19 6.29 1.82
N GLN A 167 19.51 5.42 0.87
CA GLN A 167 19.37 5.71 -0.55
C GLN A 167 17.90 5.64 -1.00
N MET A 168 17.12 4.75 -0.41
CA MET A 168 15.70 4.64 -0.65
C MET A 168 14.94 5.86 -0.11
N VAL A 169 15.22 6.29 1.11
CA VAL A 169 14.64 7.51 1.71
C VAL A 169 14.98 8.76 0.88
N SER A 170 16.18 8.82 0.31
CA SER A 170 16.57 9.95 -0.55
C SER A 170 16.02 9.88 -1.98
N GLY A 171 15.35 8.80 -2.37
CA GLY A 171 14.84 8.58 -3.72
C GLY A 171 15.89 8.20 -4.76
N LYS A 172 17.14 7.95 -4.36
CA LYS A 172 18.23 7.53 -5.24
C LYS A 172 18.20 6.04 -5.56
N CYS A 173 17.63 5.23 -4.69
CA CYS A 173 17.42 3.80 -4.88
C CYS A 173 15.93 3.50 -4.87
N ILE A 174 15.37 3.05 -5.99
CA ILE A 174 13.96 2.69 -6.11
C ILE A 174 13.81 1.19 -5.84
N GLY A 175 12.91 0.84 -4.92
CA GLY A 175 12.62 -0.54 -4.57
C GLY A 175 11.40 -1.10 -5.29
N ALA A 176 11.46 -2.41 -5.59
CA ALA A 176 10.35 -3.21 -6.07
C ALA A 176 10.30 -4.56 -5.33
N ILE A 177 9.14 -5.23 -5.36
CA ILE A 177 8.99 -6.59 -4.86
C ILE A 177 8.41 -7.49 -5.95
N ALA A 178 9.07 -8.61 -6.21
CA ALA A 178 8.77 -9.53 -7.29
C ALA A 178 8.24 -10.86 -6.73
N MET A 179 6.90 -10.93 -6.60
CA MET A 179 6.19 -12.12 -6.12
C MET A 179 5.61 -12.92 -7.29
N SER A 180 4.75 -12.29 -8.10
CA SER A 180 3.95 -12.93 -9.14
C SER A 180 4.77 -13.48 -10.30
N GLU A 181 4.34 -14.61 -10.82
CA GLU A 181 4.88 -15.25 -12.03
C GLU A 181 3.74 -15.50 -13.02
N PRO A 182 4.04 -15.78 -14.31
CA PRO A 182 3.01 -16.12 -15.29
C PRO A 182 2.07 -17.25 -14.85
N GLY A 183 2.58 -18.20 -14.06
CA GLY A 183 1.82 -19.34 -13.52
C GLY A 183 1.46 -19.27 -12.04
N ALA A 184 1.80 -18.19 -11.33
CA ALA A 184 1.58 -18.07 -9.89
C ALA A 184 1.26 -16.62 -9.49
N GLY A 185 0.02 -16.38 -9.09
CA GLY A 185 -0.47 -15.09 -8.58
C GLY A 185 -1.11 -15.30 -7.20
N SER A 186 -2.41 -15.60 -7.16
CA SER A 186 -3.11 -15.89 -5.90
C SER A 186 -2.52 -17.08 -5.15
N ASP A 187 -2.04 -18.08 -5.86
CA ASP A 187 -1.27 -19.19 -5.31
C ASP A 187 0.23 -18.87 -5.30
N LEU A 188 0.68 -18.13 -4.28
CA LEU A 188 2.10 -17.81 -4.09
C LEU A 188 2.97 -19.04 -3.82
N GLN A 189 2.39 -20.15 -3.37
CA GLN A 189 3.14 -21.40 -3.18
C GLN A 189 3.47 -22.08 -4.50
N GLY A 190 2.79 -21.70 -5.58
CA GLY A 190 3.03 -22.20 -6.95
C GLY A 190 4.22 -21.56 -7.66
N VAL A 191 4.97 -20.64 -7.04
CA VAL A 191 6.13 -19.99 -7.66
C VAL A 191 7.20 -21.02 -8.06
N ARG A 192 7.87 -20.77 -9.19
CA ARG A 192 8.90 -21.64 -9.78
C ARG A 192 10.28 -20.99 -9.82
N THR A 193 10.35 -19.65 -9.74
CA THR A 193 11.63 -18.95 -9.55
C THR A 193 12.34 -19.56 -8.37
N ASN A 194 13.61 -19.91 -8.55
CA ASN A 194 14.36 -20.66 -7.55
C ASN A 194 15.78 -20.12 -7.38
N ALA A 195 16.32 -20.31 -6.20
CA ALA A 195 17.69 -19.99 -5.87
C ALA A 195 18.38 -21.24 -5.31
N LYS A 196 19.41 -21.73 -6.01
CA LYS A 196 20.18 -22.90 -5.60
C LYS A 196 21.53 -22.48 -5.01
N LYS A 197 21.90 -23.10 -3.90
CA LYS A 197 23.20 -22.89 -3.25
C LYS A 197 24.35 -23.27 -4.20
N ASN A 198 25.37 -22.40 -4.28
CA ASN A 198 26.60 -22.64 -5.00
C ASN A 198 27.79 -22.12 -4.15
N GLY A 199 28.38 -22.98 -3.34
CA GLY A 199 29.32 -22.57 -2.31
C GLY A 199 28.67 -21.69 -1.25
N SER A 200 29.21 -20.49 -1.01
CA SER A 200 28.59 -19.45 -0.16
C SER A 200 27.45 -18.74 -0.83
N ASP A 201 27.45 -18.68 -2.16
CA ASP A 201 26.54 -17.88 -2.97
C ASP A 201 25.26 -18.64 -3.35
N TRP A 202 24.39 -17.96 -4.10
CA TRP A 202 23.17 -18.53 -4.67
C TRP A 202 23.12 -18.27 -6.17
N ILE A 203 22.53 -19.19 -6.94
CA ILE A 203 22.22 -19.01 -8.35
C ILE A 203 20.73 -18.92 -8.50
N LEU A 204 20.25 -17.73 -8.89
CA LEU A 204 18.82 -17.42 -9.08
C LEU A 204 18.41 -17.61 -10.54
N ASN A 205 17.33 -18.36 -10.73
CA ASN A 205 16.72 -18.61 -12.04
C ASN A 205 15.20 -18.46 -11.98
N GLY A 206 14.60 -17.87 -13.01
CA GLY A 206 13.16 -17.76 -13.14
C GLY A 206 12.69 -16.49 -13.85
N SER A 207 11.39 -16.22 -13.74
CA SER A 207 10.78 -15.03 -14.32
C SER A 207 9.65 -14.52 -13.42
N LYS A 208 9.48 -13.22 -13.40
CA LYS A 208 8.44 -12.52 -12.66
C LYS A 208 7.66 -11.59 -13.59
N VAL A 209 6.38 -11.38 -13.28
CA VAL A 209 5.48 -10.56 -14.11
C VAL A 209 4.61 -9.65 -13.24
N PHE A 210 4.13 -8.57 -13.82
CA PHE A 210 3.31 -7.55 -13.16
C PHE A 210 4.03 -6.82 -12.02
N ILE A 211 5.34 -6.60 -12.15
CA ILE A 211 6.15 -6.01 -11.09
C ILE A 211 6.09 -4.49 -11.19
N THR A 212 5.38 -3.86 -10.25
CA THR A 212 5.32 -2.41 -10.08
C THR A 212 6.68 -1.87 -9.68
N ASN A 213 7.07 -0.71 -10.24
CA ASN A 213 8.42 -0.13 -10.17
C ASN A 213 9.50 -1.04 -10.80
N GLY A 214 9.15 -2.18 -11.37
CA GLY A 214 10.12 -3.16 -11.86
C GLY A 214 11.07 -2.65 -12.92
N TRP A 215 10.58 -1.76 -13.78
CA TRP A 215 11.42 -1.12 -14.82
C TRP A 215 12.40 -0.10 -14.21
N MET A 216 11.92 0.73 -13.28
CA MET A 216 12.72 1.79 -12.67
C MET A 216 13.54 1.33 -11.47
N SER A 217 13.30 0.15 -10.93
CA SER A 217 13.93 -0.35 -9.69
C SER A 217 15.45 -0.40 -9.77
N ASP A 218 16.10 -0.07 -8.65
CA ASP A 218 17.53 -0.29 -8.42
C ASP A 218 17.77 -1.54 -7.60
N VAL A 219 16.82 -1.89 -6.73
CA VAL A 219 16.80 -3.14 -5.95
C VAL A 219 15.43 -3.79 -6.03
N VAL A 220 15.40 -5.10 -6.17
CA VAL A 220 14.18 -5.91 -6.20
C VAL A 220 14.24 -6.99 -5.13
N ILE A 221 13.21 -7.06 -4.27
CA ILE A 221 13.00 -8.21 -3.41
C ILE A 221 12.41 -9.33 -4.26
N VAL A 222 13.13 -10.43 -4.44
CA VAL A 222 12.69 -11.56 -5.28
C VAL A 222 12.29 -12.73 -4.40
N VAL A 223 11.04 -13.19 -4.58
CA VAL A 223 10.51 -14.41 -3.94
C VAL A 223 10.98 -15.63 -4.74
N ALA A 224 11.74 -16.52 -4.12
CA ALA A 224 12.28 -17.70 -4.77
C ALA A 224 12.20 -18.95 -3.90
N VAL A 225 12.05 -20.11 -4.54
CA VAL A 225 12.11 -21.42 -3.89
C VAL A 225 13.58 -21.76 -3.63
N THR A 226 13.90 -22.11 -2.40
CA THR A 226 15.22 -22.55 -1.96
C THR A 226 15.25 -24.00 -1.50
N ASP A 227 14.06 -24.56 -1.19
CA ASP A 227 13.91 -25.96 -0.79
C ASP A 227 12.66 -26.56 -1.47
N PHE A 228 12.91 -27.44 -2.45
CA PHE A 228 11.84 -28.13 -3.19
C PHE A 228 11.31 -29.36 -2.46
N GLU A 229 12.07 -29.88 -1.47
CA GLU A 229 11.74 -31.06 -0.67
C GLU A 229 11.03 -30.71 0.64
N ALA A 230 10.80 -29.42 0.89
CA ALA A 230 10.09 -28.97 2.09
C ALA A 230 8.70 -29.64 2.18
N HIS A 231 8.28 -30.02 3.38
CA HIS A 231 7.01 -30.72 3.62
C HIS A 231 5.78 -29.92 3.12
N SER A 232 5.91 -28.61 2.95
CA SER A 232 4.98 -27.77 2.20
C SER A 232 5.75 -26.69 1.44
N ARG A 233 5.22 -26.26 0.31
CA ARG A 233 5.84 -25.22 -0.54
C ARG A 233 6.12 -23.92 0.22
N ALA A 234 5.26 -23.54 1.16
CA ALA A 234 5.42 -22.35 2.00
C ALA A 234 6.73 -22.38 2.81
N HIS A 235 7.19 -23.57 3.22
CA HIS A 235 8.41 -23.75 4.01
C HIS A 235 9.68 -23.82 3.18
N GLY A 236 9.57 -23.75 1.84
CA GLY A 236 10.72 -23.77 0.94
C GLY A 236 11.01 -22.43 0.27
N ILE A 237 10.37 -21.34 0.69
CA ILE A 237 10.47 -20.01 0.06
C ILE A 237 11.40 -19.10 0.86
N SER A 238 12.28 -18.40 0.14
CA SER A 238 13.17 -17.36 0.67
C SER A 238 13.02 -16.06 -0.11
N LEU A 239 13.52 -14.97 0.45
CA LEU A 239 13.54 -13.64 -0.18
C LEU A 239 14.99 -13.24 -0.46
N PHE A 240 15.23 -12.63 -1.61
CA PHE A 240 16.55 -12.16 -2.02
C PHE A 240 16.50 -10.71 -2.48
N LEU A 241 17.49 -9.92 -2.09
CA LEU A 241 17.74 -8.58 -2.63
C LEU A 241 18.58 -8.72 -3.91
N VAL A 242 18.02 -8.28 -5.02
CA VAL A 242 18.66 -8.37 -6.33
C VAL A 242 18.87 -6.97 -6.88
N ASP A 243 20.13 -6.56 -7.02
CA ASP A 243 20.47 -5.23 -7.53
C ASP A 243 20.35 -5.17 -9.05
N ASN A 244 19.90 -4.03 -9.53
CA ASN A 244 19.91 -3.72 -10.96
C ASN A 244 21.35 -3.76 -11.50
N GLY A 245 21.52 -4.37 -12.68
CA GLY A 245 22.83 -4.52 -13.33
C GLY A 245 23.59 -5.78 -12.93
N MET A 246 23.08 -6.63 -12.04
CA MET A 246 23.64 -7.97 -11.85
C MET A 246 23.59 -8.77 -13.15
N LYS A 247 24.68 -9.47 -13.48
CA LYS A 247 24.76 -10.30 -14.70
C LYS A 247 23.66 -11.36 -14.65
N GLY A 248 22.88 -11.48 -15.74
CA GLY A 248 21.76 -12.40 -15.86
C GLY A 248 20.43 -11.85 -15.32
N PHE A 249 20.41 -10.69 -14.65
CA PHE A 249 19.16 -10.00 -14.31
C PHE A 249 18.76 -9.09 -15.48
N ILE A 250 17.64 -9.41 -16.11
CA ILE A 250 17.13 -8.75 -17.31
C ILE A 250 15.77 -8.16 -17.00
N LYS A 251 15.60 -6.87 -17.17
CA LYS A 251 14.30 -6.21 -17.19
C LYS A 251 13.71 -6.37 -18.59
N GLY A 252 12.55 -7.00 -18.66
CA GLY A 252 11.84 -7.21 -19.92
C GLY A 252 11.22 -5.92 -20.46
N LYS A 253 9.97 -5.98 -20.90
CA LYS A 253 9.25 -4.81 -21.37
C LYS A 253 8.40 -4.19 -20.26
N LYS A 254 8.12 -2.89 -20.37
CA LYS A 254 7.03 -2.26 -19.64
C LYS A 254 5.70 -2.79 -20.18
N LEU A 255 4.83 -3.24 -19.27
CA LEU A 255 3.54 -3.80 -19.63
C LEU A 255 2.54 -2.70 -19.93
N GLU A 256 1.84 -2.80 -21.05
CA GLU A 256 0.72 -1.92 -21.38
C GLU A 256 -0.52 -2.34 -20.58
N LYS A 257 -1.05 -1.43 -19.77
CA LYS A 257 -2.18 -1.66 -18.87
C LYS A 257 -3.39 -0.82 -19.29
N ILE A 258 -4.59 -1.24 -18.91
CA ILE A 258 -5.80 -0.45 -19.13
C ILE A 258 -5.83 0.82 -18.25
N GLY A 259 -5.28 0.75 -17.03
CA GLY A 259 -5.15 1.86 -16.09
C GLY A 259 -3.73 1.94 -15.51
N LEU A 260 -3.52 2.85 -14.52
CA LEU A 260 -2.23 3.13 -13.88
C LEU A 260 -1.12 3.35 -14.92
N LYS A 261 -1.42 4.07 -16.01
CA LYS A 261 -0.53 4.15 -17.17
C LYS A 261 0.79 4.83 -16.87
N ALA A 262 0.82 5.79 -15.96
CA ALA A 262 2.04 6.49 -15.55
C ALA A 262 2.90 5.70 -14.55
N GLN A 263 2.38 4.59 -13.99
CA GLN A 263 3.13 3.72 -13.11
C GLN A 263 3.76 2.60 -13.92
N ASP A 264 5.08 2.45 -13.90
CA ASP A 264 5.75 1.36 -14.58
C ASP A 264 5.42 0.01 -13.94
N THR A 265 5.25 -0.97 -14.78
CA THR A 265 5.03 -2.36 -14.42
C THR A 265 5.74 -3.23 -15.43
N ALA A 266 6.62 -4.12 -15.00
CA ALA A 266 7.51 -4.84 -15.91
C ALA A 266 7.51 -6.34 -15.69
N GLU A 267 8.03 -7.03 -16.71
CA GLU A 267 8.52 -8.42 -16.62
C GLU A 267 9.97 -8.39 -16.18
N LEU A 268 10.37 -9.35 -15.35
CA LEU A 268 11.74 -9.53 -14.89
C LEU A 268 12.18 -10.97 -15.15
N PHE A 269 13.41 -11.14 -15.67
CA PHE A 269 13.99 -12.43 -15.98
C PHE A 269 15.31 -12.61 -15.23
N PHE A 270 15.55 -13.80 -14.74
CA PHE A 270 16.75 -14.17 -14.00
C PHE A 270 17.35 -15.42 -14.66
N GLU A 271 18.54 -15.28 -15.24
CA GLU A 271 19.26 -16.31 -15.96
C GLU A 271 20.64 -16.49 -15.31
N ASP A 272 20.76 -17.53 -14.47
CA ASP A 272 21.95 -17.83 -13.70
C ASP A 272 22.51 -16.61 -12.93
N VAL A 273 21.63 -15.79 -12.33
CA VAL A 273 22.05 -14.62 -11.55
C VAL A 273 22.78 -15.09 -10.31
N ARG A 274 24.07 -14.78 -10.24
CA ARG A 274 24.89 -15.09 -9.06
C ARG A 274 24.64 -14.04 -7.99
N LEU A 275 24.03 -14.46 -6.90
CA LEU A 275 23.76 -13.66 -5.72
C LEU A 275 24.79 -14.00 -4.63
N PRO A 276 25.48 -13.02 -4.04
CA PRO A 276 26.34 -13.25 -2.91
C PRO A 276 25.53 -13.72 -1.69
N ALA A 277 26.19 -14.29 -0.70
CA ALA A 277 25.53 -14.86 0.48
C ALA A 277 24.68 -13.83 1.23
N ASP A 278 25.11 -12.57 1.24
CA ASP A 278 24.43 -11.41 1.87
C ASP A 278 23.28 -10.84 1.06
N ALA A 279 22.97 -11.39 -0.12
CA ALA A 279 21.75 -11.05 -0.86
C ALA A 279 20.49 -11.70 -0.24
N LEU A 280 20.62 -12.71 0.60
CA LEU A 280 19.51 -13.33 1.30
C LEU A 280 18.91 -12.34 2.31
N LEU A 281 17.62 -12.06 2.17
CA LEU A 281 16.88 -11.21 3.11
C LEU A 281 16.29 -12.07 4.24
N GLY A 282 16.77 -11.86 5.46
CA GLY A 282 16.38 -12.63 6.63
C GLY A 282 16.96 -14.05 6.64
N LYS A 283 16.14 -15.04 6.93
CA LYS A 283 16.54 -16.45 7.08
C LYS A 283 16.05 -17.30 5.91
N VAL A 284 16.87 -18.28 5.52
CA VAL A 284 16.48 -19.30 4.50
C VAL A 284 15.16 -19.93 4.88
N ASN A 285 14.30 -20.15 3.89
CA ASN A 285 12.99 -20.82 4.02
C ASN A 285 11.99 -20.10 4.95
N LYS A 286 12.20 -18.81 5.23
CA LYS A 286 11.27 -17.97 6.02
C LYS A 286 10.52 -16.92 5.19
N GLY A 287 10.79 -16.84 3.90
CA GLY A 287 10.21 -15.82 3.03
C GLY A 287 8.69 -15.78 3.05
N PHE A 288 8.02 -16.94 3.03
CA PHE A 288 6.56 -16.98 3.08
C PHE A 288 5.99 -16.39 4.38
N TYR A 289 6.64 -16.62 5.51
CA TYR A 289 6.21 -16.03 6.79
C TYR A 289 6.35 -14.52 6.77
N TYR A 290 7.43 -14.00 6.21
CA TYR A 290 7.65 -12.55 6.07
C TYR A 290 6.56 -11.92 5.21
N LEU A 291 6.22 -12.55 4.06
CA LEU A 291 5.12 -12.08 3.21
C LEU A 291 3.79 -12.04 3.99
N MET A 292 3.46 -13.09 4.73
CA MET A 292 2.20 -13.14 5.50
C MET A 292 2.15 -12.10 6.63
N THR A 293 3.29 -11.73 7.20
CA THR A 293 3.39 -10.73 8.27
C THR A 293 3.20 -9.30 7.74
N GLU A 294 3.73 -8.97 6.56
CA GLU A 294 3.65 -7.62 5.99
C GLU A 294 2.34 -7.36 5.22
N LEU A 295 1.71 -8.39 4.66
CA LEU A 295 0.48 -8.25 3.86
C LEU A 295 -0.67 -7.47 4.53
N PRO A 296 -0.91 -7.50 5.85
CA PRO A 296 -1.94 -6.67 6.46
C PRO A 296 -1.74 -5.16 6.23
N GLN A 297 -0.50 -4.66 6.33
CA GLN A 297 -0.17 -3.27 6.02
C GLN A 297 -0.38 -2.95 4.53
N GLU A 298 0.08 -3.84 3.64
CA GLU A 298 -0.10 -3.68 2.19
C GLU A 298 -1.59 -3.57 1.82
N ARG A 299 -2.45 -4.40 2.44
CA ARG A 299 -3.90 -4.38 2.22
C ARG A 299 -4.57 -3.13 2.77
N LEU A 300 -4.13 -2.66 3.93
CA LEU A 300 -4.62 -1.41 4.53
C LEU A 300 -4.30 -0.20 3.65
N LEU A 301 -3.08 -0.11 3.13
CA LEU A 301 -2.65 0.89 2.17
C LEU A 301 -3.56 0.93 0.93
N ILE A 302 -3.82 -0.24 0.32
CA ILE A 302 -4.72 -0.36 -0.83
C ILE A 302 -6.12 0.14 -0.49
N ALA A 303 -6.64 -0.22 0.68
CA ALA A 303 -7.96 0.17 1.14
C ALA A 303 -8.08 1.68 1.35
N ASP A 304 -7.08 2.30 1.97
CA ASP A 304 -7.06 3.74 2.22
C ASP A 304 -6.97 4.55 0.92
N MET A 305 -6.09 4.15 -0.01
CA MET A 305 -5.99 4.75 -1.34
C MET A 305 -7.30 4.64 -2.12
N ALA A 306 -7.97 3.49 -2.03
CA ALA A 306 -9.26 3.28 -2.70
C ALA A 306 -10.34 4.26 -2.18
N LEU A 307 -10.40 4.47 -0.86
CA LEU A 307 -11.33 5.43 -0.23
C LEU A 307 -11.00 6.88 -0.62
N ALA A 308 -9.74 7.27 -0.58
CA ALA A 308 -9.31 8.62 -0.96
C ALA A 308 -9.69 8.92 -2.42
N ASN A 309 -9.58 7.93 -3.31
CA ASN A 309 -10.03 8.09 -4.69
C ASN A 309 -11.57 8.16 -4.81
N CYS A 310 -12.33 7.46 -3.96
CA CYS A 310 -13.80 7.64 -3.88
C CYS A 310 -14.15 9.09 -3.51
N GLU A 311 -13.46 9.67 -2.55
CA GLU A 311 -13.63 11.06 -2.12
C GLU A 311 -13.32 12.03 -3.27
N PHE A 312 -12.22 11.82 -3.99
CA PHE A 312 -11.89 12.58 -5.19
C PHE A 312 -12.98 12.48 -6.25
N MET A 313 -13.40 11.27 -6.62
CA MET A 313 -14.44 11.05 -7.64
C MET A 313 -15.76 11.68 -7.27
N PHE A 314 -16.14 11.63 -6.00
CA PHE A 314 -17.34 12.29 -5.50
C PHE A 314 -17.27 13.80 -5.68
N GLU A 315 -16.17 14.45 -5.28
CA GLU A 315 -16.02 15.90 -5.38
C GLU A 315 -16.00 16.37 -6.83
N GLU A 316 -15.31 15.69 -7.73
CA GLU A 316 -15.31 16.00 -9.17
C GLU A 316 -16.70 15.84 -9.76
N THR A 317 -17.40 14.78 -9.42
CA THR A 317 -18.78 14.55 -9.91
C THR A 317 -19.74 15.59 -9.34
N ARG A 318 -19.64 15.95 -8.05
CA ARG A 318 -20.44 16.99 -7.42
C ARG A 318 -20.23 18.35 -8.09
N LYS A 319 -19.00 18.72 -8.42
CA LYS A 319 -18.68 19.96 -9.17
C LYS A 319 -19.34 19.92 -10.56
N TYR A 320 -19.15 18.81 -11.27
CA TYR A 320 -19.68 18.64 -12.63
C TYR A 320 -21.20 18.76 -12.68
N VAL A 321 -21.96 18.03 -11.87
CA VAL A 321 -23.43 18.02 -11.90
C VAL A 321 -24.05 19.37 -11.52
N ARG A 322 -23.34 20.19 -10.74
CA ARG A 322 -23.75 21.55 -10.36
C ARG A 322 -23.52 22.56 -11.49
N GLN A 323 -22.67 22.28 -12.43
CA GLN A 323 -22.38 23.13 -13.59
C GLN A 323 -23.14 22.70 -14.83
N ARG A 324 -23.34 21.39 -15.02
CA ARG A 324 -24.01 20.83 -16.20
C ARG A 324 -25.50 21.14 -16.19
N LYS A 325 -25.97 21.82 -17.25
CA LYS A 325 -27.39 22.14 -17.45
C LYS A 325 -28.03 21.19 -18.44
N ALA A 326 -29.26 20.77 -18.16
CA ALA A 326 -30.15 20.01 -19.01
C ALA A 326 -31.62 20.25 -18.56
N PHE A 327 -32.56 20.17 -19.45
CA PHE A 327 -34.00 20.35 -19.16
C PHE A 327 -34.32 21.67 -18.44
N GLY A 328 -33.61 22.75 -18.78
CA GLY A 328 -33.82 24.08 -18.21
C GLY A 328 -33.24 24.31 -16.79
N LYS A 329 -32.58 23.33 -16.19
CA LYS A 329 -31.98 23.42 -14.83
C LYS A 329 -30.63 22.72 -14.77
N THR A 330 -29.94 22.79 -13.63
CA THR A 330 -28.75 21.99 -13.40
C THR A 330 -29.13 20.52 -13.22
N ILE A 331 -28.29 19.59 -13.65
CA ILE A 331 -28.58 18.15 -13.42
C ILE A 331 -28.53 17.79 -11.93
N ALA A 332 -27.88 18.60 -11.10
CA ALA A 332 -27.91 18.47 -9.64
C ALA A 332 -29.35 18.64 -9.06
N ASP A 333 -30.27 19.31 -9.77
CA ASP A 333 -31.63 19.48 -9.34
C ASP A 333 -32.54 18.27 -9.68
N LEU A 334 -31.99 17.27 -10.35
CA LEU A 334 -32.71 16.01 -10.65
C LEU A 334 -32.63 15.07 -9.45
N GLN A 335 -33.76 14.60 -8.95
CA GLN A 335 -33.87 13.75 -7.78
C GLN A 335 -33.00 12.47 -7.88
N THR A 336 -32.95 11.84 -9.07
CA THR A 336 -32.11 10.66 -9.33
C THR A 336 -30.62 10.94 -9.16
N VAL A 337 -30.14 12.14 -9.51
CA VAL A 337 -28.76 12.57 -9.33
C VAL A 337 -28.48 12.81 -7.84
N GLN A 338 -29.43 13.50 -7.15
CA GLN A 338 -29.31 13.74 -5.70
C GLN A 338 -29.23 12.44 -4.90
N HIS A 339 -30.07 11.44 -5.22
CA HIS A 339 -30.06 10.14 -4.56
C HIS A 339 -28.74 9.41 -4.78
N LYS A 340 -28.22 9.37 -6.00
CA LYS A 340 -26.91 8.76 -6.28
C LYS A 340 -25.76 9.42 -5.53
N LEU A 341 -25.74 10.75 -5.48
CA LEU A 341 -24.73 11.48 -4.70
C LEU A 341 -24.85 11.19 -3.19
N ALA A 342 -26.09 11.11 -2.66
CA ALA A 342 -26.32 10.76 -1.27
C ALA A 342 -25.82 9.34 -0.93
N GLU A 343 -26.09 8.37 -1.81
CA GLU A 343 -25.62 6.98 -1.67
C GLU A 343 -24.08 6.92 -1.68
N ILE A 344 -23.42 7.56 -2.67
CA ILE A 344 -21.95 7.60 -2.76
C ILE A 344 -21.35 8.24 -1.50
N LYS A 345 -21.88 9.41 -1.08
CA LYS A 345 -21.40 10.09 0.13
C LYS A 345 -21.52 9.20 1.36
N THR A 346 -22.67 8.57 1.56
CA THR A 346 -22.94 7.72 2.72
C THR A 346 -21.96 6.55 2.77
N GLN A 347 -21.82 5.81 1.66
CA GLN A 347 -20.93 4.66 1.58
C GLN A 347 -19.46 5.06 1.80
N THR A 348 -19.03 6.17 1.22
CA THR A 348 -17.66 6.68 1.41
C THR A 348 -17.41 7.07 2.87
N CYS A 349 -18.36 7.73 3.54
CA CYS A 349 -18.23 8.07 4.96
C CYS A 349 -18.18 6.83 5.86
N VAL A 350 -19.01 5.81 5.60
CA VAL A 350 -18.99 4.54 6.34
C VAL A 350 -17.65 3.84 6.15
N GLY A 351 -17.17 3.77 4.90
CA GLY A 351 -15.87 3.18 4.61
C GLY A 351 -14.71 3.93 5.27
N ARG A 352 -14.74 5.25 5.25
CA ARG A 352 -13.72 6.06 5.87
C ARG A 352 -13.64 5.80 7.38
N ALA A 353 -14.78 5.72 8.07
CA ALA A 353 -14.81 5.39 9.49
C ALA A 353 -14.20 4.02 9.79
N PHE A 354 -14.45 3.02 8.95
CA PHE A 354 -13.87 1.68 9.10
C PHE A 354 -12.36 1.67 8.83
N ILE A 355 -11.89 2.35 7.78
CA ILE A 355 -10.46 2.44 7.46
C ILE A 355 -9.70 3.21 8.55
N ASP A 356 -10.26 4.31 9.08
CA ASP A 356 -9.67 5.05 10.20
C ASP A 356 -9.51 4.15 11.44
N SER A 357 -10.50 3.28 11.71
CA SER A 357 -10.39 2.27 12.77
C SER A 357 -9.28 1.25 12.48
N CYS A 358 -9.11 0.82 11.22
CA CYS A 358 -8.02 -0.08 10.84
C CYS A 358 -6.64 0.57 10.98
N LEU A 359 -6.51 1.86 10.65
CA LEU A 359 -5.27 2.63 10.86
C LEU A 359 -4.92 2.68 12.36
N GLN A 360 -5.90 2.92 13.24
CA GLN A 360 -5.69 2.89 14.69
C GLN A 360 -5.26 1.50 15.17
N LEU A 361 -5.91 0.43 14.72
CA LEU A 361 -5.52 -0.95 15.04
C LEU A 361 -4.08 -1.24 14.58
N HIS A 362 -3.67 -0.70 13.42
CA HIS A 362 -2.29 -0.85 12.95
C HIS A 362 -1.30 -0.14 13.88
N MET A 363 -1.59 1.10 14.29
CA MET A 363 -0.75 1.83 15.25
C MET A 363 -0.59 1.08 16.57
N GLU A 364 -1.66 0.42 17.03
CA GLU A 364 -1.67 -0.41 18.23
C GLU A 364 -1.04 -1.79 18.02
N ARG A 365 -0.57 -2.13 16.82
CA ARG A 365 -0.07 -3.45 16.41
C ARG A 365 -1.10 -4.58 16.62
N ARG A 366 -2.36 -4.27 16.39
CA ARG A 366 -3.52 -5.16 16.56
C ARG A 366 -4.29 -5.44 15.28
N LEU A 367 -3.84 -4.88 14.16
CA LEU A 367 -4.48 -5.14 12.87
C LEU A 367 -4.19 -6.57 12.45
N ASP A 368 -5.21 -7.43 12.48
CA ASP A 368 -5.13 -8.81 12.02
C ASP A 368 -5.38 -8.95 10.52
N SER A 369 -5.00 -10.11 9.97
CA SER A 369 -5.11 -10.40 8.54
C SER A 369 -6.55 -10.42 8.03
N ALA A 370 -7.53 -10.85 8.84
CA ALA A 370 -8.93 -10.89 8.43
C ALA A 370 -9.51 -9.48 8.35
N THR A 371 -9.24 -8.63 9.36
CA THR A 371 -9.67 -7.22 9.38
C THR A 371 -9.06 -6.43 8.22
N ALA A 372 -7.75 -6.59 7.95
CA ALA A 372 -7.09 -5.99 6.80
C ALA A 372 -7.68 -6.50 5.46
N SER A 373 -8.06 -7.77 5.38
CA SER A 373 -8.71 -8.35 4.21
C SER A 373 -10.12 -7.78 3.99
N MET A 374 -10.89 -7.58 5.08
CA MET A 374 -12.20 -6.89 5.00
C MET A 374 -12.05 -5.47 4.48
N ALA A 375 -11.07 -4.72 4.99
CA ALA A 375 -10.79 -3.36 4.56
C ALA A 375 -10.48 -3.29 3.06
N LYS A 376 -9.53 -4.12 2.59
CA LYS A 376 -9.12 -4.17 1.18
C LYS A 376 -10.26 -4.60 0.25
N TYR A 377 -10.94 -5.69 0.59
CA TYR A 377 -12.04 -6.21 -0.21
C TYR A 377 -13.15 -5.17 -0.37
N TRP A 378 -13.66 -4.65 0.74
CA TRP A 378 -14.80 -3.74 0.74
C TRP A 378 -14.46 -2.40 0.06
N ALA A 379 -13.32 -1.78 0.38
CA ALA A 379 -12.92 -0.50 -0.18
C ALA A 379 -12.67 -0.57 -1.69
N SER A 380 -12.04 -1.64 -2.18
CA SER A 380 -11.77 -1.82 -3.61
C SER A 380 -13.05 -2.08 -4.43
N GLU A 381 -14.03 -2.79 -3.89
CA GLU A 381 -15.35 -2.95 -4.53
C GLU A 381 -16.12 -1.62 -4.53
N LEU A 382 -16.10 -0.90 -3.41
CA LEU A 382 -16.73 0.42 -3.32
C LEU A 382 -16.14 1.39 -4.36
N GLN A 383 -14.81 1.44 -4.49
CA GLN A 383 -14.15 2.33 -5.44
C GLN A 383 -14.61 2.06 -6.88
N ASN A 384 -14.67 0.78 -7.29
CA ASN A 384 -15.16 0.43 -8.62
C ASN A 384 -16.63 0.80 -8.82
N ASN A 385 -17.46 0.61 -7.80
CA ASN A 385 -18.87 1.00 -7.85
C ASN A 385 -19.03 2.52 -7.95
N VAL A 386 -18.30 3.29 -7.14
CA VAL A 386 -18.30 4.76 -7.19
C VAL A 386 -17.80 5.25 -8.54
N ALA A 387 -16.72 4.68 -9.08
CA ALA A 387 -16.18 5.03 -10.38
C ALA A 387 -17.23 4.84 -11.48
N ASN A 388 -17.92 3.69 -11.50
CA ASN A 388 -18.97 3.40 -12.46
C ASN A 388 -20.14 4.39 -12.37
N GLN A 389 -20.58 4.72 -11.14
CA GLN A 389 -21.67 5.69 -10.94
C GLN A 389 -21.26 7.10 -11.36
N CYS A 390 -20.03 7.53 -11.05
CA CYS A 390 -19.50 8.83 -11.42
C CYS A 390 -19.37 8.99 -12.94
N VAL A 391 -18.83 7.97 -13.64
CA VAL A 391 -18.82 7.97 -15.12
C VAL A 391 -20.24 8.13 -15.68
N GLN A 392 -21.22 7.39 -15.14
CA GLN A 392 -22.61 7.48 -15.56
C GLN A 392 -23.19 8.88 -15.33
N LEU A 393 -22.89 9.53 -14.20
CA LEU A 393 -23.35 10.89 -13.90
C LEU A 393 -22.73 11.96 -14.80
N HIS A 394 -21.54 11.72 -15.33
CA HIS A 394 -20.90 12.58 -16.33
C HIS A 394 -21.47 12.36 -17.75
N GLY A 395 -22.18 11.25 -17.99
CA GLY A 395 -22.69 10.89 -19.32
C GLY A 395 -21.55 10.72 -20.33
N GLY A 396 -21.73 11.17 -21.58
CA GLY A 396 -20.71 11.04 -22.62
C GLY A 396 -19.36 11.66 -22.24
N TRP A 397 -19.32 12.72 -21.45
CA TRP A 397 -18.09 13.32 -20.96
C TRP A 397 -17.32 12.43 -19.97
N GLY A 398 -18.01 11.59 -19.21
CA GLY A 398 -17.38 10.60 -18.34
C GLY A 398 -16.61 9.51 -19.10
N TYR A 399 -16.88 9.34 -20.39
CA TYR A 399 -16.19 8.40 -21.27
C TYR A 399 -14.99 9.03 -22.02
N MET A 400 -14.82 10.34 -21.88
CA MET A 400 -13.74 11.07 -22.54
C MET A 400 -12.53 11.19 -21.64
N TRP A 401 -11.34 10.86 -22.18
CA TRP A 401 -10.08 10.84 -21.42
C TRP A 401 -9.65 12.19 -20.83
N GLU A 402 -10.20 13.28 -21.37
CA GLU A 402 -9.98 14.64 -20.86
C GLU A 402 -10.57 14.85 -19.46
N TYR A 403 -11.58 14.05 -19.09
CA TYR A 403 -12.21 14.12 -17.77
C TYR A 403 -11.55 13.16 -16.79
N PRO A 404 -11.15 13.64 -15.59
CA PRO A 404 -10.44 12.83 -14.60
C PRO A 404 -11.17 11.54 -14.20
N ILE A 405 -12.51 11.53 -14.29
CA ILE A 405 -13.34 10.36 -13.95
C ILE A 405 -13.06 9.17 -14.85
N ALA A 406 -12.80 9.38 -16.14
CA ALA A 406 -12.43 8.31 -17.07
C ALA A 406 -11.14 7.59 -16.61
N LYS A 407 -10.16 8.36 -16.17
CA LYS A 407 -8.91 7.83 -15.60
C LYS A 407 -9.17 7.06 -14.31
N SER A 408 -9.90 7.65 -13.35
CA SER A 408 -10.26 6.98 -12.11
C SER A 408 -10.97 5.65 -12.35
N PHE A 409 -11.84 5.58 -13.37
CA PHE A 409 -12.58 4.35 -13.73
C PHE A 409 -11.63 3.22 -14.15
N VAL A 410 -10.66 3.48 -15.01
CA VAL A 410 -9.72 2.42 -15.46
C VAL A 410 -8.68 2.12 -14.39
N ASP A 411 -8.22 3.10 -13.63
CA ASP A 411 -7.23 2.92 -12.56
C ASP A 411 -7.79 2.13 -11.38
N SER A 412 -9.07 2.30 -11.05
CA SER A 412 -9.72 1.57 -9.96
C SER A 412 -9.84 0.07 -10.21
N ARG A 413 -9.81 -0.37 -11.49
CA ARG A 413 -10.09 -1.77 -11.84
C ARG A 413 -9.07 -2.77 -11.31
N VAL A 414 -7.82 -2.35 -11.09
CA VAL A 414 -6.77 -3.24 -10.55
C VAL A 414 -6.91 -3.48 -9.04
N GLN A 415 -7.57 -2.58 -8.31
CA GLN A 415 -7.68 -2.64 -6.86
C GLN A 415 -8.27 -3.96 -6.32
N PRO A 416 -9.31 -4.57 -6.94
CA PRO A 416 -9.79 -5.89 -6.54
C PRO A 416 -8.85 -7.05 -6.89
N ILE A 417 -7.77 -6.81 -7.65
CA ILE A 417 -6.89 -7.85 -8.20
C ILE A 417 -5.61 -7.98 -7.40
N TYR A 418 -4.84 -6.89 -7.25
CA TYR A 418 -3.52 -6.93 -6.61
C TYR A 418 -3.62 -6.91 -5.07
N GLY A 419 -2.51 -7.19 -4.36
CA GLY A 419 -2.51 -7.33 -2.90
C GLY A 419 -3.33 -8.53 -2.40
N GLY A 420 -3.60 -9.50 -3.29
CA GLY A 420 -4.55 -10.61 -3.16
C GLY A 420 -5.92 -10.24 -3.72
N THR A 421 -6.47 -11.12 -4.59
CA THR A 421 -7.79 -10.87 -5.19
C THR A 421 -8.89 -10.80 -4.13
N ASN A 422 -10.00 -10.14 -4.44
CA ASN A 422 -11.12 -10.06 -3.48
C ASN A 422 -11.69 -11.43 -3.12
N GLU A 423 -11.60 -12.41 -4.01
CA GLU A 423 -11.94 -13.80 -3.74
C GLU A 423 -11.02 -14.39 -2.66
N ILE A 424 -9.71 -14.14 -2.73
CA ILE A 424 -8.75 -14.55 -1.70
C ILE A 424 -9.01 -13.80 -0.38
N MET A 425 -9.37 -12.52 -0.44
CA MET A 425 -9.75 -11.77 0.78
C MET A 425 -10.96 -12.39 1.46
N LYS A 426 -12.00 -12.72 0.70
CA LYS A 426 -13.22 -13.40 1.21
C LYS A 426 -12.90 -14.77 1.80
N GLU A 427 -12.01 -15.53 1.18
CA GLU A 427 -11.53 -16.82 1.69
C GLU A 427 -10.81 -16.68 3.05
N LEU A 428 -9.91 -15.68 3.17
CA LEU A 428 -9.19 -15.41 4.43
C LEU A 428 -10.15 -15.01 5.56
N ILE A 429 -11.15 -14.19 5.26
CA ILE A 429 -12.19 -13.80 6.22
C ILE A 429 -13.01 -15.03 6.64
N ALA A 430 -13.44 -15.83 5.67
CA ALA A 430 -14.29 -17.01 5.92
C ALA A 430 -13.59 -18.07 6.81
N ARG A 431 -12.28 -18.26 6.65
CA ARG A 431 -11.49 -19.16 7.52
C ARG A 431 -11.54 -18.74 8.98
N GLY A 432 -11.46 -17.42 9.25
CA GLY A 432 -11.60 -16.88 10.61
C GLY A 432 -12.97 -17.16 11.23
N ILE A 433 -14.04 -17.04 10.43
CA ILE A 433 -15.41 -17.33 10.87
C ILE A 433 -15.59 -18.83 11.20
N GLY A 434 -15.11 -19.73 10.34
CA GLY A 434 -15.27 -21.17 10.52
C GLY A 434 -14.54 -21.76 11.73
N GLN A 435 -13.42 -21.19 12.12
CA GLN A 435 -12.66 -21.68 13.29
C GLN A 435 -13.39 -21.48 14.62
N HIS A 436 -14.26 -20.50 14.75
CA HIS A 436 -15.05 -20.26 15.96
C HIS A 436 -16.24 -21.25 16.13
N PHE A 437 -16.73 -21.86 15.07
CA PHE A 437 -17.83 -22.83 15.15
C PHE A 437 -17.39 -24.19 15.71
N TYR A 438 -16.10 -24.55 15.66
CA TYR A 438 -15.58 -25.78 16.22
C TYR A 438 -15.26 -25.71 17.71
N CYS A 439 -15.08 -24.52 18.28
CA CYS A 439 -14.80 -24.34 19.72
C CYS A 439 -16.06 -24.20 20.59
N SER A 440 -17.21 -23.90 20.04
CA SER A 440 -18.46 -23.72 20.78
C SER A 440 -19.33 -24.96 20.92
N GLY A 441 -18.87 -26.10 20.41
CA GLY A 441 -19.60 -27.39 20.46
C GLY A 441 -19.21 -28.35 21.58
N ILE A 442 -18.30 -27.98 22.50
CA ILE A 442 -17.96 -28.81 23.65
C ILE A 442 -18.21 -28.00 24.93
N GLY A 443 -19.18 -28.47 25.69
CA GLY A 443 -19.82 -27.89 26.85
C GLY A 443 -18.93 -27.18 27.85
N GLY A 444 -19.54 -26.17 28.46
CA GLY A 444 -18.97 -25.43 29.57
C GLY A 444 -18.45 -26.34 30.67
N ALA A 445 -17.16 -26.19 30.97
CA ALA A 445 -16.57 -26.51 32.25
C ALA A 445 -15.34 -25.63 32.44
N THR A 446 -15.47 -24.70 33.35
CA THR A 446 -14.35 -24.01 33.99
C THR A 446 -13.37 -25.04 34.55
N LEU A 447 -12.13 -24.99 34.07
CA LEU A 447 -11.03 -25.72 34.73
C LEU A 447 -9.90 -24.77 35.07
N HIS A 448 -9.83 -24.46 36.35
CA HIS A 448 -8.60 -24.10 37.05
C HIS A 448 -7.60 -25.27 37.00
N GLY A 449 -6.36 -24.91 36.83
CA GLY A 449 -5.09 -25.61 36.87
C GLY A 449 -5.09 -27.10 37.20
N TYR A 450 -4.35 -27.85 36.38
CA TYR A 450 -3.52 -28.95 36.90
C TYR A 450 -2.43 -29.34 35.89
N ASN A 451 -1.20 -29.34 36.33
CA ASN A 451 -0.07 -30.05 35.74
C ASN A 451 -0.31 -31.54 35.91
N GLY A 452 -0.22 -32.32 34.87
CA GLY A 452 -0.33 -33.76 34.95
C GLY A 452 0.01 -34.47 33.65
N SER A 453 1.13 -35.14 33.61
CA SER A 453 1.57 -36.08 32.60
C SER A 453 0.51 -37.18 32.36
N CYS A 454 0.20 -37.50 31.11
CA CYS A 454 -0.56 -38.70 30.76
C CYS A 454 0.12 -39.45 29.62
N SER A 455 0.50 -40.69 29.98
CA SER A 455 1.06 -41.74 29.15
C SER A 455 0.02 -42.40 28.25
N HIS A 456 0.44 -42.75 27.07
CA HIS A 456 -0.03 -43.75 26.10
C HIS A 456 -1.29 -44.57 26.39
N ARG A 457 -2.23 -44.56 25.42
CA ARG A 457 -2.76 -45.77 24.79
C ARG A 457 -3.32 -45.53 23.38
N SER A 458 -2.89 -46.42 22.54
CA SER A 458 -3.11 -46.79 21.17
C SER A 458 -4.49 -46.54 20.52
N GLY A 459 -4.45 -46.13 19.21
CA GLY A 459 -5.31 -46.74 18.21
C GLY A 459 -6.37 -45.86 17.58
N HIS A 460 -6.02 -45.08 16.58
CA HIS A 460 -6.60 -45.04 15.22
C HIS A 460 -5.94 -43.85 14.45
N ARG A 461 -5.18 -44.21 13.44
CA ARG A 461 -4.65 -43.26 12.48
C ARG A 461 -5.80 -42.62 11.71
N ARG A 462 -6.14 -41.40 12.04
CA ARG A 462 -6.80 -40.49 11.09
C ARG A 462 -5.72 -39.64 10.46
N THR A 463 -5.44 -39.95 9.22
CA THR A 463 -4.59 -39.14 8.33
C THR A 463 -5.18 -37.75 8.25
N TRP A 464 -4.44 -36.77 8.75
CA TRP A 464 -4.70 -35.37 8.52
C TRP A 464 -4.37 -35.08 7.06
N ILE A 465 -5.38 -34.88 6.24
CA ILE A 465 -5.23 -34.32 4.91
C ILE A 465 -4.97 -32.83 5.13
N PRO A 466 -3.81 -32.28 4.71
CA PRO A 466 -3.64 -30.83 4.70
C PRO A 466 -4.68 -30.28 3.74
N ALA A 467 -5.40 -29.22 4.18
CA ALA A 467 -6.41 -28.56 3.38
C ALA A 467 -5.80 -28.09 2.05
N VAL A 468 -6.01 -28.88 1.02
CA VAL A 468 -5.72 -28.55 -0.36
C VAL A 468 -6.65 -27.40 -0.72
N VAL A 469 -6.08 -26.29 -1.17
CA VAL A 469 -6.81 -25.19 -1.79
C VAL A 469 -7.49 -25.76 -3.04
N ILE A 470 -8.79 -26.03 -2.96
CA ILE A 470 -9.58 -26.35 -4.14
C ILE A 470 -9.80 -25.06 -4.91
N LEU A 471 -9.02 -24.87 -5.95
CA LEU A 471 -9.27 -23.89 -7.00
C LEU A 471 -10.47 -24.38 -7.82
N LEU A 472 -11.62 -23.76 -7.63
CA LEU A 472 -12.70 -23.83 -8.62
C LEU A 472 -12.27 -23.04 -9.85
N THR A 473 -11.66 -23.72 -10.82
CA THR A 473 -11.52 -23.24 -12.18
C THR A 473 -12.89 -23.26 -12.84
N PHE A 474 -13.55 -22.12 -12.91
CA PHE A 474 -14.62 -21.94 -13.88
C PHE A 474 -13.98 -21.69 -15.25
N GLN A 475 -13.95 -22.70 -16.08
CA GLN A 475 -13.80 -22.54 -17.52
C GLN A 475 -15.12 -21.99 -18.06
N PHE A 476 -15.09 -20.79 -18.63
CA PHE A 476 -16.10 -20.33 -19.56
C PHE A 476 -15.68 -20.80 -20.97
N HIS A 477 -16.58 -21.51 -21.60
CA HIS A 477 -16.59 -21.71 -23.04
C HIS A 477 -17.09 -20.46 -23.74
#